data_dc93576284b731a40ddc5d753e85fdef
#
_entry.id   dc93576284b731a40ddc5d753e85fdef
#
_cell.length_a   1.000
_cell.length_b   1.000
_cell.length_c   1.000
_cell.angle_alpha   90.00
_cell.angle_beta   90.00
_cell.angle_gamma   90.00
#
_symmetry.space_group_name_H-M   'P 1'
#
loop_
_entity.id
_entity.type
_entity.pdbx_description
1 polymer ?
#
loop_
_entity_poly.entity_id
_entity_poly.type
_entity_poly.pdbx_seq_one_letter_code
_entity_poly.pdbx_strand_id
1 'polypeptide(L)'
;MYRGYIPIWRKTLTNSMSDDLRYLGLWVRLLLMANYKEKTTIFNGTSITIKPGQLITSCEKLAQKSKISRSTVDRILDWFENEQQIEQLKTNRYRVITILNWDNYQIREQPNEQPKRNQRGTKRHI
;
A
#
# COMPACT_ATOMS: atom_id res chain seq x y z
N MET A 1 -1.15 -17.90 -1.01
CA MET A 1 -1.65 -18.01 -2.35
C MET A 1 -1.77 -16.67 -3.05
N TYR A 2 -1.33 -16.58 -4.27
CA TYR A 2 -1.40 -15.34 -5.04
C TYR A 2 -2.84 -15.00 -5.41
N ARG A 3 -3.19 -13.73 -5.28
CA ARG A 3 -4.49 -13.24 -5.70
C ARG A 3 -4.32 -12.38 -6.92
N GLY A 4 -5.17 -12.56 -7.91
CA GLY A 4 -5.07 -11.86 -9.17
C GLY A 4 -5.48 -10.41 -9.14
N TYR A 5 -6.09 -9.93 -8.05
CA TYR A 5 -6.57 -8.55 -7.99
C TYR A 5 -6.66 -8.06 -6.55
N ILE A 6 -6.79 -6.75 -6.43
CA ILE A 6 -6.97 -6.06 -5.15
C ILE A 6 -8.25 -5.24 -5.25
N PRO A 7 -9.14 -5.29 -4.26
CA PRO A 7 -10.35 -4.47 -4.31
C PRO A 7 -10.01 -3.00 -4.09
N ILE A 8 -10.62 -2.13 -4.87
CA ILE A 8 -10.51 -0.69 -4.69
C ILE A 8 -11.91 -0.14 -4.45
N TRP A 9 -12.09 0.54 -3.32
CA TRP A 9 -13.39 1.03 -2.93
C TRP A 9 -13.80 2.22 -3.78
N ARG A 10 -15.08 2.27 -4.15
CA ARG A 10 -15.60 3.41 -4.89
C ARG A 10 -15.42 4.72 -4.14
N LYS A 11 -15.43 4.68 -2.82
CA LYS A 11 -15.24 5.89 -2.02
C LYS A 11 -13.87 6.53 -2.24
N THR A 12 -12.95 5.83 -2.89
CA THR A 12 -11.68 6.45 -3.28
C THR A 12 -11.92 7.70 -4.13
N LEU A 13 -13.01 7.75 -4.88
CA LEU A 13 -13.33 8.93 -5.69
C LEU A 13 -13.66 10.16 -4.84
N THR A 14 -14.00 9.98 -3.57
CA THR A 14 -14.28 11.11 -2.69
C THR A 14 -13.03 11.64 -2.01
N ASN A 15 -11.90 10.96 -2.21
CA ASN A 15 -10.63 11.38 -1.66
C ASN A 15 -9.98 12.37 -2.63
N SER A 16 -9.39 13.45 -2.10
CA SER A 16 -8.82 14.48 -2.96
C SER A 16 -7.70 13.94 -3.87
N MET A 17 -7.08 12.81 -3.52
CA MET A 17 -6.05 12.23 -4.39
C MET A 17 -6.61 11.83 -5.76
N SER A 18 -7.92 11.55 -5.86
CA SER A 18 -8.49 11.12 -7.14
C SER A 18 -8.59 12.26 -8.15
N ASP A 19 -8.40 13.50 -7.70
CA ASP A 19 -8.47 14.65 -8.59
C ASP A 19 -7.19 14.86 -9.38
N ASP A 20 -6.12 14.15 -9.02
CA ASP A 20 -4.85 14.23 -9.74
C ASP A 20 -4.43 12.81 -10.10
N LEU A 21 -4.37 12.53 -11.39
CA LEU A 21 -4.09 11.18 -11.85
C LEU A 21 -2.72 10.67 -11.43
N ARG A 22 -1.76 11.56 -11.20
CA ARG A 22 -0.44 11.13 -10.71
C ARG A 22 -0.57 10.55 -9.31
N TYR A 23 -1.37 11.18 -8.45
CA TYR A 23 -1.60 10.69 -7.10
C TYR A 23 -2.39 9.39 -7.14
N LEU A 24 -3.48 9.38 -7.88
CA LEU A 24 -4.31 8.19 -7.97
C LEU A 24 -3.53 7.02 -8.56
N GLY A 25 -2.82 7.27 -9.65
CA GLY A 25 -2.03 6.22 -10.30
C GLY A 25 -0.95 5.66 -9.41
N LEU A 26 -0.24 6.54 -8.69
CA LEU A 26 0.81 6.08 -7.80
C LEU A 26 0.21 5.28 -6.64
N TRP A 27 -0.93 5.72 -6.12
CA TRP A 27 -1.61 4.99 -5.06
C TRP A 27 -1.95 3.57 -5.50
N VAL A 28 -2.54 3.43 -6.69
CA VAL A 28 -2.89 2.11 -7.22
C VAL A 28 -1.64 1.26 -7.40
N ARG A 29 -0.56 1.84 -7.90
CA ARG A 29 0.69 1.10 -8.06
C ARG A 29 1.21 0.58 -6.73
N LEU A 30 1.17 1.40 -5.68
CA LEU A 30 1.60 0.95 -4.37
C LEU A 30 0.76 -0.22 -3.88
N LEU A 31 -0.55 -0.13 -4.05
CA LEU A 31 -1.44 -1.22 -3.64
C LEU A 31 -1.10 -2.52 -4.37
N LEU A 32 -0.82 -2.41 -5.66
CA LEU A 32 -0.50 -3.60 -6.46
C LEU A 32 0.87 -4.18 -6.13
N MET A 33 1.79 -3.35 -5.66
CA MET A 33 3.14 -3.80 -5.32
C MET A 33 3.25 -4.36 -3.91
N ALA A 34 2.31 -4.02 -3.04
CA ALA A 34 2.39 -4.45 -1.65
C ALA A 34 2.31 -5.97 -1.56
N ASN A 35 3.10 -6.53 -0.65
CA ASN A 35 3.12 -7.98 -0.46
C ASN A 35 1.86 -8.41 0.26
N TYR A 36 1.30 -9.53 -0.16
CA TYR A 36 0.10 -10.05 0.48
C TYR A 36 0.44 -11.06 1.56
N LYS A 37 1.69 -11.48 1.67
CA LYS A 37 2.14 -12.33 2.77
C LYS A 37 3.59 -12.00 3.08
N GLU A 38 4.03 -12.42 4.24
CA GLU A 38 5.37 -12.13 4.72
C GLU A 38 6.42 -12.74 3.81
N LYS A 39 7.50 -12.01 3.61
CA LYS A 39 8.56 -12.42 2.72
C LYS A 39 9.87 -11.83 3.21
N THR A 40 10.94 -12.62 3.19
CA THR A 40 12.26 -12.13 3.52
C THR A 40 13.06 -11.98 2.24
N THR A 41 13.68 -10.83 2.07
CA THR A 41 14.52 -10.56 0.91
C THR A 41 15.87 -10.05 1.38
N ILE A 42 16.84 -10.14 0.50
CA ILE A 42 18.19 -9.65 0.81
C ILE A 42 18.44 -8.42 -0.06
N PHE A 43 18.84 -7.35 0.59
CA PHE A 43 19.15 -6.10 -0.08
C PHE A 43 20.53 -5.65 0.40
N ASN A 44 21.50 -5.62 -0.53
CA ASN A 44 22.89 -5.25 -0.21
C ASN A 44 23.46 -6.05 0.96
N GLY A 45 23.19 -7.35 0.97
CA GLY A 45 23.72 -8.23 2.01
C GLY A 45 22.96 -8.21 3.32
N THR A 46 21.92 -7.38 3.43
CA THR A 46 21.12 -7.27 4.64
C THR A 46 19.79 -7.98 4.42
N SER A 47 19.42 -8.81 5.38
CA SER A 47 18.14 -9.51 5.34
C SER A 47 17.03 -8.57 5.82
N ILE A 48 16.00 -8.42 5.02
CA ILE A 48 14.86 -7.54 5.32
C ILE A 48 13.59 -8.36 5.24
N THR A 49 12.79 -8.32 6.30
CA THR A 49 11.51 -9.00 6.30
C THR A 49 10.41 -8.01 5.97
N ILE A 50 9.66 -8.30 4.91
CA ILE A 50 8.56 -7.47 4.44
C ILE A 50 7.26 -8.16 4.83
N LYS A 51 6.43 -7.47 5.58
CA LYS A 51 5.17 -8.01 6.08
C LYS A 51 4.03 -7.71 5.13
N PRO A 52 2.88 -8.39 5.29
CA PRO A 52 1.72 -8.07 4.46
C PRO A 52 1.38 -6.57 4.52
N GLY A 53 1.08 -6.00 3.37
CA GLY A 53 0.80 -4.58 3.28
C GLY A 53 2.02 -3.70 3.16
N GLN A 54 3.20 -4.29 3.15
CA GLN A 54 4.45 -3.55 2.98
C GLN A 54 5.06 -3.83 1.62
N LEU A 55 5.85 -2.88 1.15
CA LEU A 55 6.63 -3.06 -0.06
C LEU A 55 7.98 -2.38 0.12
N ILE A 56 8.97 -2.90 -0.58
CA ILE A 56 10.29 -2.30 -0.61
C ILE A 56 10.50 -1.72 -2.01
N THR A 57 10.90 -0.47 -2.08
CA THR A 57 11.07 0.21 -3.35
C THR A 57 12.01 1.42 -3.18
N SER A 58 12.06 2.27 -4.19
CA SER A 58 12.79 3.54 -4.11
C SER A 58 12.06 4.56 -4.96
N CYS A 59 12.27 5.85 -4.66
CA CYS A 59 11.69 6.90 -5.48
C CYS A 59 12.14 6.80 -6.92
N GLU A 60 13.39 6.39 -7.12
CA GLU A 60 13.94 6.24 -8.45
C GLU A 60 13.20 5.18 -9.26
N LYS A 61 12.97 4.01 -8.65
CA LYS A 61 12.23 2.95 -9.31
C LYS A 61 10.80 3.37 -9.62
N LEU A 62 10.15 4.01 -8.65
CA LEU A 62 8.78 4.45 -8.86
C LEU A 62 8.70 5.51 -9.96
N ALA A 63 9.68 6.41 -10.02
CA ALA A 63 9.72 7.44 -11.05
C ALA A 63 9.88 6.83 -12.43
N GLN A 64 10.77 5.85 -12.57
CA GLN A 64 10.96 5.17 -13.84
C GLN A 64 9.70 4.47 -14.31
N LYS A 65 9.05 3.74 -13.41
CA LYS A 65 7.85 2.99 -13.76
C LYS A 65 6.65 3.89 -14.04
N SER A 66 6.56 5.01 -13.35
CA SER A 66 5.39 5.88 -13.41
C SER A 66 5.54 7.03 -14.40
N LYS A 67 6.74 7.22 -14.95
CA LYS A 67 7.02 8.28 -15.91
C LYS A 67 6.81 9.66 -15.31
N ILE A 68 7.10 9.84 -14.03
CA ILE A 68 7.08 11.13 -13.37
C ILE A 68 8.41 11.33 -12.66
N SER A 69 8.75 12.57 -12.37
CA SER A 69 10.06 12.88 -11.81
C SER A 69 10.20 12.33 -10.40
N ARG A 70 11.44 12.04 -10.03
CA ARG A 70 11.74 11.53 -8.70
C ARG A 70 11.28 12.48 -7.61
N SER A 71 11.46 13.78 -7.80
CA SER A 71 11.05 14.75 -6.79
C SER A 71 9.52 14.78 -6.66
N THR A 72 8.81 14.59 -7.76
CA THR A 72 7.35 14.52 -7.70
C THR A 72 6.89 13.28 -6.98
N VAL A 73 7.53 12.12 -7.24
CA VAL A 73 7.21 10.90 -6.51
C VAL A 73 7.40 11.11 -5.02
N ASP A 74 8.54 11.70 -4.63
CA ASP A 74 8.84 11.93 -3.22
C ASP A 74 7.77 12.81 -2.58
N ARG A 75 7.36 13.87 -3.26
CA ARG A 75 6.33 14.77 -2.76
C ARG A 75 4.98 14.06 -2.61
N ILE A 76 4.63 13.21 -3.56
CA ILE A 76 3.36 12.49 -3.51
C ILE A 76 3.37 11.48 -2.36
N LEU A 77 4.47 10.76 -2.18
CA LEU A 77 4.58 9.81 -1.08
C LEU A 77 4.48 10.52 0.27
N ASP A 78 5.12 11.67 0.40
CA ASP A 78 5.03 12.44 1.63
C ASP A 78 3.59 12.91 1.87
N TRP A 79 2.88 13.26 0.81
CA TRP A 79 1.47 13.63 0.94
C TRP A 79 0.64 12.44 1.46
N PHE A 80 0.89 11.24 0.90
CA PHE A 80 0.18 10.05 1.40
C PHE A 80 0.47 9.82 2.87
N GLU A 81 1.70 10.04 3.30
CA GLU A 81 2.07 9.83 4.69
C GLU A 81 1.39 10.86 5.59
N ASN A 82 1.35 12.12 5.16
CA ASN A 82 0.67 13.17 5.91
C ASN A 82 -0.83 12.91 6.03
N GLU A 83 -1.41 12.26 5.03
CA GLU A 83 -2.82 11.89 5.04
C GLU A 83 -3.07 10.57 5.76
N GLN A 84 -2.03 10.02 6.37
CA GLN A 84 -2.13 8.78 7.14
C GLN A 84 -2.58 7.59 6.30
N GLN A 85 -2.18 7.59 5.03
CA GLN A 85 -2.44 6.48 4.12
C GLN A 85 -1.30 5.47 4.14
N ILE A 86 -0.08 5.93 4.38
CA ILE A 86 1.11 5.08 4.40
C ILE A 86 2.05 5.54 5.50
N GLU A 87 2.99 4.66 5.82
CA GLU A 87 4.18 5.01 6.59
C GLU A 87 5.40 4.68 5.74
N GLN A 88 6.44 5.48 5.88
CA GLN A 88 7.68 5.30 5.14
C GLN A 88 8.85 5.11 6.09
N LEU A 89 9.62 4.05 5.86
CA LEU A 89 10.94 3.90 6.47
C LEU A 89 11.95 4.17 5.36
N LYS A 90 12.68 5.26 5.47
CA LYS A 90 13.61 5.70 4.43
C LYS A 90 15.04 5.36 4.81
N THR A 91 15.75 4.74 3.89
CA THR A 91 17.19 4.54 4.03
C THR A 91 17.88 5.17 2.83
N ASN A 92 19.21 5.15 2.82
CA ASN A 92 19.98 5.72 1.72
C ASN A 92 19.73 4.99 0.40
N ARG A 93 19.26 3.75 0.44
CA ARG A 93 19.21 2.90 -0.74
C ARG A 93 17.81 2.48 -1.12
N TYR A 94 16.88 2.50 -0.16
CA TYR A 94 15.53 2.00 -0.42
C TYR A 94 14.56 2.59 0.58
N ARG A 95 13.29 2.33 0.34
CA ARG A 95 12.23 2.64 1.29
C ARG A 95 11.38 1.42 1.54
N VAL A 96 10.95 1.25 2.78
CA VAL A 96 9.91 0.30 3.10
C VAL A 96 8.65 1.11 3.31
N ILE A 97 7.63 0.87 2.51
CA ILE A 97 6.38 1.59 2.58
C ILE A 97 5.33 0.63 3.15
N THR A 98 4.61 1.08 4.17
CA THR A 98 3.54 0.31 4.78
C THR A 98 2.21 0.94 4.41
N ILE A 99 1.32 0.16 3.81
CA ILE A 99 -0.04 0.63 3.52
C ILE A 99 -0.83 0.52 4.81
N LEU A 100 -1.27 1.66 5.34
CA LEU A 100 -2.10 1.68 6.52
C LEU A 100 -3.50 1.21 6.12
N ASN A 101 -4.18 0.56 7.04
CA ASN A 101 -5.51 -0.02 6.76
C ASN A 101 -5.48 -1.07 5.66
N TRP A 102 -4.38 -1.81 5.60
CA TRP A 102 -4.19 -2.82 4.56
C TRP A 102 -5.34 -3.82 4.49
N ASP A 103 -5.95 -4.16 5.63
CA ASP A 103 -7.03 -5.12 5.64
C ASP A 103 -8.22 -4.70 4.78
N ASN A 104 -8.38 -3.40 4.56
CA ASN A 104 -9.47 -2.90 3.71
C ASN A 104 -9.24 -3.22 2.23
N TYR A 105 -8.02 -3.62 1.88
CA TYR A 105 -7.65 -3.91 0.49
C TYR A 105 -7.42 -5.39 0.28
N GLN A 106 -7.88 -6.23 1.22
CA GLN A 106 -7.77 -7.67 1.08
C GLN A 106 -9.10 -8.25 0.64
N ILE A 107 -9.04 -9.26 -0.21
CA ILE A 107 -10.23 -10.01 -0.57
C ILE A 107 -10.47 -11.00 0.55
N ARG A 108 -11.65 -10.95 1.15
CA ARG A 108 -11.99 -11.88 2.21
C ARG A 108 -12.57 -13.13 1.61
N GLU A 109 -12.01 -14.19 2.06
CA GLU A 109 -12.61 -15.46 1.69
C GLU A 109 -13.86 -15.59 2.49
N GLN A 110 -14.71 -15.84 2.28
CA GLN A 110 -15.71 -15.81 3.16
C GLN A 110 -16.21 -16.68 3.80
N PRO A 111 -16.23 -17.08 4.19
CA PRO A 111 -17.18 -17.82 4.69
C PRO A 111 -18.18 -17.18 5.47
N ASN A 112 -18.59 -17.18 5.62
CA ASN A 112 -19.37 -16.64 6.15
C ASN A 112 -19.43 -16.52 7.46
N GLU A 113 -19.07 -16.20 7.59
CA GLU A 113 -18.84 -15.99 8.47
C GLU A 113 -19.27 -15.43 9.30
N GLN A 114 -19.40 -15.30 9.56
CA GLN A 114 -19.58 -14.81 10.14
C GLN A 114 -19.89 -14.14 10.86
N PRO A 115 -20.09 -13.99 11.19
CA PRO A 115 -20.07 -13.13 11.69
C PRO A 115 -20.00 -12.79 12.83
N LYS A 116 -19.48 -12.96 13.23
CA LYS A 116 -19.18 -12.62 14.00
C LYS A 116 -19.13 -11.76 14.62
N ARG A 117 -18.68 -11.67 14.63
CA ARG A 117 -18.39 -10.78 14.96
C ARG A 117 -18.47 -9.91 15.28
N ASN A 118 -18.09 -9.97 15.49
CA ASN A 118 -17.97 -9.03 15.68
C ASN A 118 -17.69 -8.50 15.94
N GLN A 119 -17.26 -8.58 16.16
CA GLN A 119 -16.88 -7.91 16.34
C GLN A 119 -16.59 -7.17 16.32
N ARG A 120 -16.24 -7.26 16.70
CA ARG A 120 -15.88 -6.43 16.66
C ARG A 120 -15.96 -5.60 16.30
N GLY A 121 -15.84 -6.12 16.23
CA GLY A 121 -15.81 -5.26 15.88
C GLY A 121 -15.86 -4.76 15.42
N THR A 122 -15.72 -5.00 15.58
CA THR A 122 -15.82 -4.45 15.19
C THR A 122 -15.98 -3.94 14.70
N LYS A 123 -15.91 -3.99 14.80
CA LYS A 123 -16.06 -3.56 14.34
C LYS A 123 -16.36 -3.02 13.62
N ARG A 124 -16.37 -3.30 13.71
CA ARG A 124 -16.65 -2.92 13.05
C ARG A 124 -17.13 -2.36 12.30
N HIS A 125 -17.02 -2.79 12.13
CA HIS A 125 -17.47 -2.41 11.39
C HIS A 125 -17.84 -1.98 10.68
N ILE A 126 -17.92 -2.38 10.59
CA ILE A 126 -18.23 -2.00 9.87
C ILE A 126 -18.66 -1.49 9.76
#